data_d9db569ababb2418269900a5afc89830
#
_entry.id   d9db569ababb2418269900a5afc89830
#
_cell.length_a   1.000
_cell.length_b   1.000
_cell.length_c   1.000
_cell.angle_alpha   90.00
_cell.angle_beta   90.00
_cell.angle_gamma   90.00
#
_symmetry.space_group_name_H-M   'P 1'
#
loop_
_entity.id
_entity.type
_entity.pdbx_description
1 polymer ?
#
loop_
_entity_poly.entity_id
_entity_poly.type
_entity_poly.pdbx_seq_one_letter_code
_entity_poly.pdbx_strand_id
1 'polypeptide(L)'
;MSLVVVGGNERMKRDYIQLAKNRGYKAKVVLNMSSRVKRSIGSPDAIVIFTSTVSHKLMASVETQAKKQDIPIIRNKNNSKFAF
;
A
#
# COMPACT_ATOMS: atom_id res chain seq x y z
N MET A 1 1.48 -13.79 -5.12
CA MET A 1 2.22 -12.60 -4.72
C MET A 1 1.30 -11.66 -3.97
N SER A 2 1.76 -11.11 -2.87
CA SER A 2 0.92 -10.21 -2.07
C SER A 2 1.46 -8.79 -2.11
N LEU A 3 0.52 -7.83 -2.18
CA LEU A 3 0.82 -6.39 -2.22
C LEU A 3 0.11 -5.68 -1.09
N VAL A 4 0.75 -4.64 -0.57
CA VAL A 4 0.09 -3.68 0.32
C VAL A 4 0.06 -2.34 -0.40
N VAL A 5 -1.13 -1.77 -0.52
CA VAL A 5 -1.32 -0.45 -1.13
C VAL A 5 -1.58 0.54 0.00
N VAL A 6 -0.75 1.57 0.09
CA VAL A 6 -0.81 2.56 1.16
C VAL A 6 -1.24 3.90 0.60
N GLY A 7 -2.27 4.48 1.19
CA GLY A 7 -2.85 5.73 0.73
C GLY A 7 -3.88 5.50 -0.38
N GLY A 8 -4.11 6.54 -1.16
CA GLY A 8 -5.10 6.49 -2.22
C GLY A 8 -6.47 6.95 -1.76
N ASN A 9 -7.47 6.74 -2.60
CA ASN A 9 -8.84 7.15 -2.35
C ASN A 9 -9.65 5.96 -1.83
N GLU A 10 -10.36 6.15 -0.74
CA GLU A 10 -11.21 5.11 -0.15
C GLU A 10 -12.24 4.57 -1.15
N ARG A 11 -12.77 5.43 -2.01
CA ARG A 11 -13.73 5.02 -3.05
C ARG A 11 -13.12 4.06 -4.06
N MET A 12 -11.80 4.12 -4.24
CA MET A 12 -11.08 3.29 -5.20
C MET A 12 -10.48 2.03 -4.58
N LYS A 13 -10.73 1.80 -3.29
CA LYS A 13 -10.19 0.64 -2.57
C LYS A 13 -10.49 -0.67 -3.29
N ARG A 14 -11.75 -0.86 -3.69
CA ARG A 14 -12.18 -2.07 -4.42
C ARG A 14 -11.50 -2.18 -5.78
N ASP A 15 -11.31 -1.04 -6.46
CA ASP A 15 -10.65 -1.02 -7.75
C ASP A 15 -9.20 -1.47 -7.64
N TYR A 16 -8.48 -1.01 -6.63
CA TYR A 16 -7.10 -1.43 -6.40
C TYR A 16 -7.01 -2.93 -6.14
N ILE A 17 -7.89 -3.46 -5.29
CA ILE A 17 -7.92 -4.89 -4.96
C ILE A 17 -8.25 -5.70 -6.20
N GLN A 18 -9.23 -5.26 -6.99
CA GLN A 18 -9.64 -5.96 -8.21
C GLN A 18 -8.53 -5.96 -9.27
N LEU A 19 -7.86 -4.84 -9.46
CA LEU A 19 -6.74 -4.75 -10.40
C LEU A 19 -5.60 -5.69 -10.02
N ALA A 20 -5.27 -5.74 -8.74
CA ALA A 20 -4.24 -6.65 -8.25
C ALA A 20 -4.66 -8.11 -8.47
N LYS A 21 -5.90 -8.43 -8.16
CA LYS A 21 -6.45 -9.78 -8.33
C LYS A 21 -6.40 -10.21 -9.80
N ASN A 22 -6.73 -9.31 -10.72
CA ASN A 22 -6.69 -9.59 -12.16
C ASN A 22 -5.27 -9.92 -12.64
N ARG A 23 -4.25 -9.48 -11.92
CA ARG A 23 -2.85 -9.77 -12.23
C ARG A 23 -2.27 -10.90 -11.39
N GLY A 24 -3.12 -11.60 -10.64
CA GLY A 24 -2.69 -12.72 -9.81
C GLY A 24 -2.11 -12.33 -8.46
N TYR A 25 -2.36 -11.10 -7.99
CA TYR A 25 -1.87 -10.62 -6.71
C TYR A 25 -2.97 -10.56 -5.68
N LYS A 26 -2.60 -10.75 -4.41
CA LYS A 26 -3.46 -10.43 -3.28
C LYS A 26 -3.12 -9.03 -2.80
N ALA A 27 -4.09 -8.13 -2.78
CA ALA A 27 -3.86 -6.76 -2.36
C ALA A 27 -4.57 -6.45 -1.05
N LYS A 28 -3.91 -5.68 -0.21
CA LYS A 28 -4.46 -5.14 1.02
C LYS A 28 -4.26 -3.64 0.99
N VAL A 29 -5.30 -2.88 1.33
CA VAL A 29 -5.26 -1.42 1.27
C VAL A 29 -5.23 -0.85 2.68
N VAL A 30 -4.25 0.02 2.95
CA VAL A 30 -4.10 0.72 4.22
C VAL A 30 -4.28 2.21 3.95
N LEU A 31 -5.33 2.79 4.49
CA LEU A 31 -5.68 4.19 4.22
C LEU A 31 -5.29 5.12 5.36
N ASN A 32 -5.30 4.64 6.58
CA ASN A 32 -5.11 5.48 7.76
C ASN A 32 -4.06 4.90 8.70
N MET A 33 -3.37 5.79 9.41
CA MET A 33 -2.47 5.42 10.47
C MET A 33 -3.26 4.83 11.64
N SER A 34 -2.84 3.66 12.14
CA SER A 34 -3.43 3.04 13.31
C SER A 34 -2.35 2.29 14.09
N SER A 35 -2.66 1.94 15.33
CA SER A 35 -1.77 1.12 16.15
C SER A 35 -1.54 -0.28 15.57
N ARG A 36 -2.37 -0.70 14.60
CA ARG A 36 -2.29 -2.00 13.97
C ARG A 36 -1.59 -1.99 12.62
N VAL A 37 -0.91 -0.89 12.27
CA VAL A 37 -0.25 -0.77 10.97
C VAL A 37 0.74 -1.92 10.74
N LYS A 38 1.52 -2.29 11.74
CA LYS A 38 2.47 -3.41 11.64
C LYS A 38 1.78 -4.71 11.24
N ARG A 39 0.63 -5.01 11.86
CA ARG A 39 -0.15 -6.21 11.54
C ARG A 39 -0.80 -6.11 10.16
N SER A 40 -1.26 -4.91 9.83
CA SER A 40 -1.91 -4.68 8.55
C SER A 40 -0.94 -4.85 7.37
N ILE A 41 0.30 -4.43 7.54
CA ILE A 41 1.32 -4.58 6.51
C ILE A 41 1.76 -6.03 6.39
N GLY A 42 2.00 -6.71 7.51
CA GLY A 42 2.48 -8.09 7.50
C GLY A 42 3.80 -8.23 6.76
N SER A 43 3.91 -9.24 5.92
CA SER A 43 5.11 -9.51 5.12
C SER A 43 4.74 -9.63 3.65
N PRO A 44 4.32 -8.54 2.98
CA PRO A 44 3.97 -8.59 1.57
C PRO A 44 5.21 -8.71 0.68
N ASP A 45 5.00 -9.07 -0.57
CA ASP A 45 6.09 -9.13 -1.55
C ASP A 45 6.51 -7.73 -2.03
N ALA A 46 5.58 -6.78 -2.00
CA ALA A 46 5.86 -5.39 -2.36
C ALA A 46 4.85 -4.44 -1.71
N ILE A 47 5.23 -3.18 -1.59
CA ILE A 47 4.37 -2.13 -1.05
C ILE A 47 4.28 -1.01 -2.07
N VAL A 48 3.05 -0.56 -2.37
CA VAL A 48 2.81 0.59 -3.25
C VAL A 48 2.31 1.74 -2.38
N ILE A 49 2.97 2.90 -2.47
CA ILE A 49 2.59 4.09 -1.71
C ILE A 49 2.17 5.19 -2.68
N PHE A 50 0.97 5.71 -2.50
CA PHE A 50 0.48 6.89 -3.23
C PHE A 50 0.84 8.13 -2.42
N THR A 51 1.99 8.71 -2.69
CA THR A 51 2.59 9.76 -1.87
C THR A 51 1.77 11.04 -1.76
N SER A 52 0.89 11.31 -2.70
CA SER A 52 0.04 12.51 -2.68
C SER A 52 -1.13 12.41 -1.70
N THR A 53 -1.48 11.21 -1.26
CA THR A 53 -2.67 10.97 -0.43
C THR A 53 -2.39 10.24 0.88
N VAL A 54 -1.12 10.07 1.21
CA VAL A 54 -0.71 9.37 2.43
C VAL A 54 -0.15 10.40 3.42
N SER A 55 -0.45 10.22 4.72
CA SER A 55 0.14 11.07 5.75
C SER A 55 1.62 10.74 5.95
N HIS A 56 2.40 11.73 6.39
CA HIS A 56 3.82 11.51 6.67
C HIS A 56 4.06 10.45 7.73
N LYS A 57 3.20 10.39 8.74
CA LYS A 57 3.31 9.39 9.80
C LYS A 57 3.09 7.98 9.26
N LEU A 58 2.07 7.82 8.42
CA LEU A 58 1.77 6.52 7.81
C LEU A 58 2.90 6.08 6.89
N MET A 59 3.37 6.98 6.05
CA MET A 59 4.47 6.70 5.14
C MET A 59 5.74 6.30 5.90
N ALA A 60 6.09 7.03 6.94
CA ALA A 60 7.27 6.72 7.75
C ALA A 60 7.15 5.34 8.42
N SER A 61 5.98 5.01 8.96
CA SER A 61 5.76 3.71 9.57
C SER A 61 5.89 2.57 8.56
N VAL A 62 5.32 2.75 7.38
CA VAL A 62 5.38 1.76 6.31
C VAL A 62 6.81 1.56 5.83
N GLU A 63 7.55 2.65 5.61
CA GLU A 63 8.94 2.60 5.19
C GLU A 63 9.82 1.88 6.21
N THR A 64 9.59 2.14 7.50
CA THR A 64 10.33 1.47 8.58
C THR A 64 10.09 -0.03 8.55
N GLN A 65 8.84 -0.47 8.40
CA GLN A 65 8.52 -1.89 8.34
C GLN A 65 9.10 -2.55 7.10
N ALA A 66 9.01 -1.89 5.95
CA ALA A 66 9.55 -2.40 4.70
C ALA A 66 11.07 -2.56 4.79
N LYS A 67 11.75 -1.58 5.37
CA LYS A 67 13.21 -1.61 5.52
C LYS A 67 13.65 -2.77 6.41
N LYS A 68 12.92 -3.04 7.49
CA LYS A 68 13.24 -4.17 8.39
C LYS A 68 13.11 -5.52 7.72
N GLN A 69 12.24 -5.65 6.73
CA GLN A 69 11.93 -6.91 6.05
C GLN A 69 12.46 -6.97 4.63
N ASP A 70 13.22 -5.96 4.19
CA ASP A 70 13.71 -5.84 2.80
C ASP A 70 12.59 -5.93 1.76
N ILE A 71 11.45 -5.32 2.05
CA ILE A 71 10.32 -5.30 1.14
C ILE A 71 10.47 -4.12 0.18
N PRO A 72 10.41 -4.34 -1.15
CA PRO A 72 10.49 -3.22 -2.11
C PRO A 72 9.30 -2.29 -1.99
N ILE A 73 9.55 -0.99 -2.10
CA ILE A 73 8.53 0.05 -2.05
C ILE A 73 8.46 0.72 -3.41
N ILE A 74 7.25 0.82 -3.96
CA ILE A 74 6.97 1.55 -5.19
C ILE A 74 6.22 2.82 -4.80
N ARG A 75 6.81 3.97 -5.10
CA ARG A 75 6.20 5.27 -4.80
C ARG A 75 5.54 5.83 -6.05
N ASN A 76 4.29 6.23 -5.90
CA ASN A 76 3.50 6.85 -6.95
C ASN A 76 2.92 8.18 -6.46
N LYS A 77 3.05 9.23 -7.26
CA LYS A 77 2.42 10.52 -6.95
C LYS A 77 0.94 10.53 -7.32
N ASN A 78 0.57 9.75 -8.31
CA ASN A 78 -0.79 9.69 -8.82
C ASN A 78 -1.53 8.53 -8.16
N ASN A 79 -2.69 8.80 -7.55
CA ASN A 79 -3.51 7.78 -6.91
C ASN A 79 -4.58 7.19 -7.83
N SER A 80 -4.51 7.47 -9.12
CA SER A 80 -5.40 6.88 -10.12
C SER A 80 -5.17 5.37 -10.23
N LYS A 81 -6.23 4.62 -10.50
CA LYS A 81 -6.12 3.19 -10.71
C LYS A 81 -5.22 2.84 -11.91
N PHE A 82 -5.03 3.76 -12.84
CA PHE A 82 -4.14 3.56 -13.98
C PHE A 82 -2.67 3.67 -13.61
N ALA A 83 -2.35 4.27 -12.47
CA ALA A 83 -0.98 4.32 -11.96
C ALA A 83 -0.57 3.01 -11.25
N PHE A 84 -1.55 2.19 -10.95
CA PHE A 84 -1.34 0.90 -10.31
C PHE A 84 -0.75 -0.12 -11.28
#